data_fdc25f94f8ddb7e909882df8d8341f59
#
_entry.id   fdc25f94f8ddb7e909882df8d8341f59
#
_cell.length_a   1.000
_cell.length_b   1.000
_cell.length_c   1.000
_cell.angle_alpha   90.00
_cell.angle_beta   90.00
_cell.angle_gamma   90.00
#
_symmetry.space_group_name_H-M   'P 1'
#
loop_
_entity.id
_entity.type
_entity.pdbx_description
1 polymer ?
#
loop_
_entity_poly.entity_id
_entity_poly.type
_entity_poly.pdbx_seq_one_letter_code
_entity_poly.pdbx_strand_id
1 'polypeptide(L)'
;MARRFVSSGRRMNLRPMTQPMTQTTTRYRIRPRVPMSTVAPRPGSARRPIRSGRFHRMLWPVGFPIVVVDDLADQLNAVLEEFAQTTGATAEGPLQIVLRRGTLGLHRTGRAIDIYGVGGKGIGQWATEWNAAQRNAAAAKDPAEKARIIEEEKGRNLGYKLYKALQARGGWAQPKGYPVQLFGPWTRIEGPHKQISDRLLKLHLDHIHVAK
;
A
#
# COMPACT_ATOMS: atom_id res chain seq x y z
N MET A 1 -22.13 66.89 7.41
CA MET A 1 -23.02 66.10 8.27
C MET A 1 -22.29 64.85 8.72
N ALA A 2 -21.82 64.83 9.96
CA ALA A 2 -21.04 63.73 10.50
C ALA A 2 -21.93 62.80 11.33
N ARG A 3 -22.05 61.54 10.99
CA ARG A 3 -22.78 60.53 11.78
C ARG A 3 -21.80 59.89 12.78
N ARG A 4 -22.09 60.06 14.06
CA ARG A 4 -21.40 59.40 15.19
C ARG A 4 -21.92 57.98 15.28
N PHE A 5 -20.97 56.99 15.27
CA PHE A 5 -21.27 55.60 15.64
C PHE A 5 -21.07 55.43 17.15
N VAL A 6 -22.13 55.00 17.83
CA VAL A 6 -22.12 54.66 19.27
C VAL A 6 -21.81 53.16 19.36
N SER A 7 -20.66 52.82 19.96
CA SER A 7 -20.25 51.45 20.25
C SER A 7 -20.84 51.05 21.60
N SER A 8 -21.78 50.09 21.64
CA SER A 8 -22.31 49.47 22.86
C SER A 8 -21.44 48.28 23.24
N GLY A 9 -20.54 48.48 24.21
CA GLY A 9 -19.72 47.40 24.78
C GLY A 9 -20.58 46.49 25.68
N ARG A 10 -20.79 45.26 25.25
CA ARG A 10 -21.26 44.17 26.14
C ARG A 10 -20.08 43.61 26.93
N ARG A 11 -20.07 43.84 28.22
CA ARG A 11 -19.17 43.14 29.17
C ARG A 11 -19.63 41.69 29.28
N MET A 12 -18.79 40.75 28.84
CA MET A 12 -18.92 39.33 29.16
C MET A 12 -18.45 39.08 30.60
N ASN A 13 -19.37 38.67 31.46
CA ASN A 13 -19.07 38.15 32.80
C ASN A 13 -18.49 36.73 32.64
N LEU A 14 -17.19 36.61 32.76
CA LEU A 14 -16.49 35.31 32.88
C LEU A 14 -16.68 34.83 34.34
N ARG A 15 -17.54 33.86 34.56
CA ARG A 15 -17.59 33.10 35.84
C ARG A 15 -16.41 32.07 35.81
N PRO A 16 -15.62 31.95 36.85
CA PRO A 16 -14.64 30.89 36.97
C PRO A 16 -15.38 29.56 37.22
N MET A 17 -15.32 28.64 36.26
CA MET A 17 -15.74 27.25 36.46
C MET A 17 -14.57 26.46 37.11
N THR A 18 -14.54 26.46 38.43
CA THR A 18 -13.78 25.45 39.21
C THR A 18 -14.65 24.20 39.32
N GLN A 19 -14.54 23.29 38.38
CA GLN A 19 -15.04 21.92 38.58
C GLN A 19 -13.83 21.02 38.95
N PRO A 20 -13.93 20.21 40.01
CA PRO A 20 -12.91 19.25 40.30
C PRO A 20 -12.89 18.16 39.24
N MET A 21 -11.75 18.00 38.56
CA MET A 21 -11.52 16.87 37.63
C MET A 21 -11.51 15.56 38.46
N THR A 22 -12.63 14.86 38.47
CA THR A 22 -12.68 13.46 38.88
C THR A 22 -11.89 12.64 37.86
N GLN A 23 -10.67 12.27 38.23
CA GLN A 23 -9.88 11.32 37.43
C GLN A 23 -10.57 9.96 37.46
N THR A 24 -11.38 9.68 36.45
CA THR A 24 -11.90 8.34 36.21
C THR A 24 -10.73 7.49 35.66
N THR A 25 -10.06 6.79 36.55
CA THR A 25 -9.05 5.79 36.20
C THR A 25 -9.75 4.65 35.47
N THR A 26 -9.87 4.77 34.15
CA THR A 26 -10.33 3.69 33.28
C THR A 26 -9.27 2.60 33.34
N ARG A 27 -9.46 1.62 34.22
CA ARG A 27 -8.66 0.39 34.21
C ARG A 27 -8.90 -0.30 32.89
N TYR A 28 -7.99 -0.11 31.92
CA TYR A 28 -7.93 -0.92 30.72
C TYR A 28 -7.69 -2.38 31.14
N ARG A 29 -8.76 -3.16 31.11
CA ARG A 29 -8.66 -4.62 31.20
C ARG A 29 -7.84 -5.08 30.01
N ILE A 30 -6.54 -5.34 30.23
CA ILE A 30 -5.67 -5.98 29.25
C ILE A 30 -6.32 -7.34 28.98
N ARG A 31 -7.04 -7.45 27.86
CA ARG A 31 -7.48 -8.76 27.37
C ARG A 31 -6.22 -9.61 27.20
N PRO A 32 -6.18 -10.83 27.74
CA PRO A 32 -5.05 -11.72 27.49
C PRO A 32 -4.85 -11.77 25.98
N ARG A 33 -3.61 -11.49 25.52
CA ARG A 33 -3.21 -11.70 24.14
C ARG A 33 -3.50 -13.17 23.84
N VAL A 34 -4.55 -13.43 23.07
CA VAL A 34 -4.72 -14.76 22.45
C VAL A 34 -3.39 -14.98 21.72
N PRO A 35 -2.63 -16.04 22.05
CA PRO A 35 -1.39 -16.33 21.35
C PRO A 35 -1.77 -16.43 19.88
N MET A 36 -1.23 -15.52 19.05
CA MET A 36 -1.35 -15.64 17.60
C MET A 36 -0.85 -17.05 17.29
N SER A 37 -1.75 -17.89 16.82
CA SER A 37 -1.44 -19.25 16.39
C SER A 37 -0.19 -19.13 15.53
N THR A 38 0.94 -19.58 16.07
CA THR A 38 2.14 -19.79 15.33
C THR A 38 1.82 -20.94 14.38
N VAL A 39 1.30 -20.60 13.19
CA VAL A 39 1.28 -21.58 12.10
C VAL A 39 2.75 -21.89 11.87
N ALA A 40 3.17 -23.01 12.47
CA ALA A 40 4.50 -23.53 12.24
C ALA A 40 4.72 -23.61 10.73
N PRO A 41 5.88 -23.18 10.21
CA PRO A 41 6.17 -23.36 8.80
C PRO A 41 5.95 -24.83 8.49
N ARG A 42 5.20 -25.13 7.41
CA ARG A 42 5.06 -26.51 6.96
C ARG A 42 6.46 -27.09 6.87
N PRO A 43 6.77 -28.21 7.53
CA PRO A 43 8.08 -28.83 7.42
C PRO A 43 8.32 -29.10 5.93
N GLY A 44 9.38 -28.49 5.35
CA GLY A 44 9.79 -28.79 4.00
C GLY A 44 9.60 -27.75 2.90
N SER A 45 9.03 -26.55 3.16
CA SER A 45 9.07 -25.52 2.13
C SER A 45 10.53 -24.98 2.02
N ALA A 46 11.22 -25.39 0.97
CA ALA A 46 12.53 -24.83 0.62
C ALA A 46 12.40 -23.31 0.51
N ARG A 47 13.49 -22.59 0.74
CA ARG A 47 13.55 -21.14 0.66
C ARG A 47 14.55 -20.72 -0.39
N ARG A 48 14.17 -19.73 -1.19
CA ARG A 48 15.04 -19.17 -2.23
C ARG A 48 15.13 -17.66 -2.13
N PRO A 49 16.26 -17.09 -2.58
CA PRO A 49 16.33 -15.65 -2.77
C PRO A 49 15.45 -15.25 -3.96
N ILE A 50 14.74 -14.13 -3.82
CA ILE A 50 14.17 -13.44 -4.97
C ILE A 50 15.36 -12.93 -5.79
N ARG A 51 15.35 -13.07 -7.10
CA ARG A 51 16.50 -12.77 -7.98
C ARG A 51 16.12 -11.70 -9.00
N SER A 52 17.11 -10.94 -9.43
CA SER A 52 16.99 -10.15 -10.65
C SER A 52 16.82 -11.09 -11.85
N GLY A 53 15.98 -10.72 -12.78
CA GLY A 53 15.81 -11.40 -14.05
C GLY A 53 16.62 -10.75 -15.16
N ARG A 54 16.32 -11.10 -16.41
CA ARG A 54 16.94 -10.50 -17.59
C ARG A 54 16.49 -9.05 -17.80
N PHE A 55 15.22 -8.77 -17.56
CA PHE A 55 14.60 -7.47 -17.86
C PHE A 55 14.27 -6.65 -16.61
N HIS A 56 14.51 -7.18 -15.40
CA HIS A 56 14.34 -6.46 -14.16
C HIS A 56 15.53 -6.63 -13.22
N ARG A 57 15.85 -5.56 -12.48
CA ARG A 57 16.88 -5.51 -11.46
C ARG A 57 16.29 -5.28 -10.09
N MET A 58 16.53 -6.20 -9.17
CA MET A 58 16.14 -6.04 -7.77
C MET A 58 17.09 -5.10 -7.05
N LEU A 59 16.52 -4.14 -6.32
CA LEU A 59 17.24 -3.25 -5.43
C LEU A 59 16.90 -3.61 -3.98
N TRP A 60 17.92 -3.87 -3.19
CA TRP A 60 17.81 -4.26 -1.80
C TRP A 60 18.30 -3.12 -0.91
N PRO A 61 17.47 -2.54 -0.02
CA PRO A 61 17.92 -1.45 0.86
C PRO A 61 19.03 -1.86 1.83
N VAL A 62 19.19 -3.16 2.08
CA VAL A 62 20.16 -3.73 3.05
C VAL A 62 21.29 -4.49 2.38
N GLY A 63 21.45 -4.45 1.06
CA GLY A 63 22.55 -5.08 0.32
C GLY A 63 22.50 -6.60 0.21
N PHE A 64 21.49 -7.28 0.80
CA PHE A 64 21.37 -8.74 0.75
C PHE A 64 20.07 -9.17 0.06
N PRO A 65 20.10 -10.26 -0.74
CA PRO A 65 18.92 -10.84 -1.34
C PRO A 65 17.88 -11.23 -0.27
N ILE A 66 16.61 -10.91 -0.52
CA ILE A 66 15.53 -11.35 0.36
C ILE A 66 15.21 -12.81 0.06
N VAL A 67 15.22 -13.64 1.10
CA VAL A 67 14.90 -15.06 1.02
C VAL A 67 13.44 -15.28 1.46
N VAL A 68 12.66 -15.90 0.59
CA VAL A 68 11.26 -16.26 0.82
C VAL A 68 11.00 -17.72 0.50
N VAL A 69 9.79 -18.23 0.75
CA VAL A 69 9.40 -19.57 0.33
C VAL A 69 9.42 -19.69 -1.20
N ASP A 70 9.77 -20.89 -1.70
CA ASP A 70 10.02 -21.12 -3.13
C ASP A 70 8.87 -20.68 -4.03
N ASP A 71 7.64 -21.05 -3.67
CA ASP A 71 6.46 -20.75 -4.47
C ASP A 71 6.16 -19.23 -4.54
N LEU A 72 6.51 -18.46 -3.50
CA LEU A 72 6.45 -17.00 -3.57
C LEU A 72 7.57 -16.43 -4.45
N ALA A 73 8.79 -16.95 -4.32
CA ALA A 73 9.92 -16.51 -5.14
C ALA A 73 9.66 -16.76 -6.63
N ASP A 74 9.24 -17.97 -6.98
CA ASP A 74 9.01 -18.38 -8.38
C ASP A 74 7.85 -17.59 -8.99
N GLN A 75 6.74 -17.43 -8.27
CA GLN A 75 5.60 -16.66 -8.75
C GLN A 75 5.94 -15.18 -8.93
N LEU A 76 6.64 -14.58 -7.96
CA LEU A 76 7.02 -13.18 -8.03
C LEU A 76 8.04 -12.92 -9.14
N ASN A 77 9.08 -13.76 -9.25
CA ASN A 77 10.06 -13.64 -10.32
C ASN A 77 9.41 -13.72 -11.71
N ALA A 78 8.49 -14.66 -11.92
CA ALA A 78 7.78 -14.81 -13.19
C ALA A 78 6.96 -13.55 -13.55
N VAL A 79 6.17 -13.02 -12.60
CA VAL A 79 5.34 -11.84 -12.88
C VAL A 79 6.17 -10.58 -13.07
N LEU A 80 7.27 -10.43 -12.35
CA LEU A 80 8.14 -9.26 -12.50
C LEU A 80 8.92 -9.27 -13.82
N GLU A 81 9.34 -10.44 -14.28
CA GLU A 81 10.00 -10.60 -15.58
C GLU A 81 9.05 -10.30 -16.73
N GLU A 82 7.84 -10.88 -16.73
CA GLU A 82 6.80 -10.60 -17.71
C GLU A 82 6.40 -9.13 -17.72
N PHE A 83 6.21 -8.54 -16.53
CA PHE A 83 5.88 -7.13 -16.40
C PHE A 83 7.00 -6.23 -16.95
N ALA A 84 8.25 -6.51 -16.65
CA ALA A 84 9.37 -5.74 -17.18
C ALA A 84 9.44 -5.79 -18.71
N GLN A 85 9.22 -6.96 -19.33
CA GLN A 85 9.15 -7.09 -20.77
C GLN A 85 8.00 -6.24 -21.37
N THR A 86 6.81 -6.31 -20.78
CA THR A 86 5.64 -5.56 -21.27
C THR A 86 5.77 -4.04 -21.12
N THR A 87 6.66 -3.57 -20.24
CA THR A 87 6.95 -2.14 -20.07
C THR A 87 8.09 -1.63 -20.95
N GLY A 88 8.65 -2.48 -21.80
CA GLY A 88 9.73 -2.13 -22.74
C GLY A 88 11.12 -2.09 -22.09
N ALA A 89 11.29 -2.73 -20.93
CA ALA A 89 12.61 -2.88 -20.32
C ALA A 89 13.50 -3.80 -21.21
N THR A 90 14.79 -3.46 -21.30
CA THR A 90 15.79 -4.24 -22.04
C THR A 90 16.82 -4.86 -21.07
N ALA A 91 17.68 -5.73 -21.60
CA ALA A 91 18.76 -6.29 -20.80
C ALA A 91 19.80 -5.22 -20.39
N GLU A 92 19.98 -4.17 -21.22
CA GLU A 92 20.88 -3.04 -20.99
C GLU A 92 20.24 -1.98 -20.06
N GLY A 93 18.91 -1.85 -20.13
CA GLY A 93 18.10 -0.97 -19.30
C GLY A 93 17.04 -1.72 -18.51
N PRO A 94 17.42 -2.56 -17.52
CA PRO A 94 16.45 -3.36 -16.78
C PRO A 94 15.57 -2.51 -15.87
N LEU A 95 14.31 -2.88 -15.73
CA LEU A 95 13.37 -2.24 -14.84
C LEU A 95 13.81 -2.39 -13.38
N GLN A 96 13.94 -1.30 -12.67
CA GLN A 96 14.32 -1.31 -11.25
C GLN A 96 13.11 -1.63 -10.37
N ILE A 97 13.24 -2.61 -9.48
CA ILE A 97 12.22 -3.01 -8.50
C ILE A 97 12.83 -2.94 -7.10
N VAL A 98 12.23 -2.15 -6.21
CA VAL A 98 12.67 -2.02 -4.82
C VAL A 98 11.82 -2.91 -3.93
N LEU A 99 12.44 -3.89 -3.29
CA LEU A 99 11.79 -4.80 -2.36
C LEU A 99 12.26 -4.58 -0.93
N ARG A 100 11.35 -4.80 0.03
CA ARG A 100 11.67 -4.87 1.46
C ARG A 100 11.00 -6.07 2.08
N ARG A 101 11.62 -6.62 3.10
CA ARG A 101 11.04 -7.65 3.94
C ARG A 101 10.52 -7.03 5.22
N GLY A 102 9.21 -7.15 5.47
CA GLY A 102 8.64 -6.82 6.77
C GLY A 102 9.10 -7.80 7.87
N THR A 103 8.88 -7.44 9.11
CA THR A 103 9.32 -8.21 10.29
C THR A 103 8.22 -8.97 11.00
N LEU A 104 6.95 -8.74 10.63
CA LEU A 104 5.77 -9.28 11.32
C LEU A 104 4.95 -10.21 10.42
N GLY A 105 4.14 -11.06 11.04
CA GLY A 105 3.19 -11.92 10.35
C GLY A 105 3.83 -12.84 9.32
N LEU A 106 3.30 -12.86 8.10
CA LEU A 106 3.76 -13.69 7.00
C LEU A 106 5.19 -13.34 6.52
N HIS A 107 5.64 -12.10 6.71
CA HIS A 107 7.02 -11.71 6.40
C HIS A 107 8.04 -12.46 7.25
N ARG A 108 7.77 -12.65 8.54
CA ARG A 108 8.65 -13.36 9.45
C ARG A 108 8.92 -14.79 8.99
N THR A 109 7.92 -15.42 8.39
CA THR A 109 8.03 -16.79 7.86
C THR A 109 8.55 -16.85 6.42
N GLY A 110 8.83 -15.72 5.79
CA GLY A 110 9.23 -15.65 4.39
C GLY A 110 8.08 -15.87 3.40
N ARG A 111 6.84 -15.78 3.85
CA ARG A 111 5.64 -15.98 3.03
C ARG A 111 5.05 -14.68 2.50
N ALA A 112 5.66 -13.56 2.79
CA ALA A 112 5.26 -12.24 2.28
C ALA A 112 6.46 -11.38 1.95
N ILE A 113 6.23 -10.43 1.04
CA ILE A 113 7.18 -9.41 0.61
C ILE A 113 6.44 -8.11 0.30
N ASP A 114 7.13 -6.99 0.49
CA ASP A 114 6.63 -5.68 0.15
C ASP A 114 7.44 -5.07 -1.01
N ILE A 115 6.74 -4.56 -2.02
CA ILE A 115 7.32 -3.86 -3.16
C ILE A 115 7.16 -2.37 -2.91
N TYR A 116 8.26 -1.67 -2.68
CA TYR A 116 8.28 -0.24 -2.34
C TYR A 116 8.53 0.67 -3.53
N GLY A 117 9.03 0.15 -4.64
CA GLY A 117 9.31 0.98 -5.81
C GLY A 117 9.40 0.21 -7.11
N VAL A 118 9.14 0.90 -8.21
CA VAL A 118 9.24 0.40 -9.58
C VAL A 118 9.63 1.51 -10.54
N GLY A 119 10.56 1.23 -11.46
CA GLY A 119 10.97 2.19 -12.49
C GLY A 119 11.59 3.48 -11.93
N GLY A 120 12.34 3.37 -10.82
CA GLY A 120 13.01 4.53 -10.20
C GLY A 120 12.14 5.39 -9.30
N LYS A 121 10.82 5.09 -9.17
CA LYS A 121 9.90 5.80 -8.26
C LYS A 121 9.36 4.88 -7.18
N GLY A 122 9.08 5.44 -5.99
CA GLY A 122 8.37 4.75 -4.92
C GLY A 122 6.89 4.52 -5.25
N ILE A 123 6.32 3.43 -4.72
CA ILE A 123 4.88 3.13 -4.88
C ILE A 123 4.01 4.27 -4.34
N GLY A 124 4.40 4.88 -3.20
CA GLY A 124 3.68 6.05 -2.65
C GLY A 124 3.69 7.26 -3.58
N GLN A 125 4.76 7.48 -4.36
CA GLN A 125 4.82 8.53 -5.38
C GLN A 125 3.86 8.24 -6.53
N TRP A 126 3.85 7.01 -7.05
CA TRP A 126 2.88 6.57 -8.05
C TRP A 126 1.42 6.71 -7.57
N ALA A 127 1.15 6.40 -6.30
CA ALA A 127 -0.16 6.60 -5.70
C ALA A 127 -0.54 8.08 -5.60
N THR A 128 0.42 8.96 -5.32
CA THR A 128 0.20 10.41 -5.28
C THR A 128 -0.17 10.96 -6.66
N GLU A 129 0.54 10.53 -7.72
CA GLU A 129 0.23 10.90 -9.11
C GLU A 129 -1.17 10.40 -9.51
N TRP A 130 -1.51 9.15 -9.19
CA TRP A 130 -2.85 8.59 -9.38
C TRP A 130 -3.94 9.43 -8.71
N ASN A 131 -3.76 9.78 -7.43
CA ASN A 131 -4.72 10.59 -6.70
C ASN A 131 -4.85 12.01 -7.27
N ALA A 132 -3.77 12.58 -7.82
CA ALA A 132 -3.81 13.85 -8.53
C ALA A 132 -4.64 13.73 -9.82
N ALA A 133 -4.43 12.70 -10.62
CA ALA A 133 -5.23 12.43 -11.82
C ALA A 133 -6.72 12.24 -11.50
N GLN A 134 -7.05 11.52 -10.40
CA GLN A 134 -8.43 11.36 -9.94
C GLN A 134 -9.08 12.71 -9.57
N ARG A 135 -8.36 13.59 -8.87
CA ARG A 135 -8.86 14.94 -8.55
C ARG A 135 -9.08 15.78 -9.81
N ASN A 136 -8.15 15.75 -10.76
CA ASN A 136 -8.26 16.47 -12.03
C ASN A 136 -9.45 15.96 -12.85
N ALA A 137 -9.62 14.64 -12.94
CA ALA A 137 -10.78 14.03 -13.59
C ALA A 137 -12.11 14.42 -12.90
N ALA A 138 -12.14 14.48 -11.56
CA ALA A 138 -13.33 14.92 -10.82
C ALA A 138 -13.68 16.39 -11.09
N ALA A 139 -12.67 17.25 -11.31
CA ALA A 139 -12.85 18.67 -11.62
C ALA A 139 -13.25 18.92 -13.09
N ALA A 140 -12.95 18.03 -14.01
CA ALA A 140 -13.32 18.16 -15.42
C ALA A 140 -14.85 18.10 -15.56
N LYS A 141 -15.41 18.96 -16.44
CA LYS A 141 -16.86 19.00 -16.71
C LYS A 141 -17.27 17.96 -17.74
N ASP A 142 -16.42 17.76 -18.75
CA ASP A 142 -16.67 16.84 -19.85
C ASP A 142 -16.39 15.38 -19.44
N PRO A 143 -17.34 14.45 -19.61
CA PRO A 143 -17.11 13.01 -19.36
C PRO A 143 -15.99 12.41 -20.19
N ALA A 144 -15.80 12.84 -21.44
CA ALA A 144 -14.73 12.36 -22.31
C ALA A 144 -13.37 12.81 -21.78
N GLU A 145 -13.25 14.04 -21.30
CA GLU A 145 -12.03 14.56 -20.67
C GLU A 145 -11.70 13.78 -19.38
N LYS A 146 -12.70 13.49 -18.54
CA LYS A 146 -12.51 12.62 -17.35
C LYS A 146 -11.92 11.27 -17.71
N ALA A 147 -12.51 10.62 -18.70
CA ALA A 147 -12.04 9.31 -19.16
C ALA A 147 -10.61 9.39 -19.69
N ARG A 148 -10.30 10.42 -20.49
CA ARG A 148 -8.95 10.65 -21.06
C ARG A 148 -7.90 10.79 -19.96
N ILE A 149 -8.15 11.62 -18.94
CA ILE A 149 -7.22 11.84 -17.81
C ILE A 149 -6.91 10.51 -17.10
N ILE A 150 -7.92 9.69 -16.83
CA ILE A 150 -7.75 8.41 -16.14
C ILE A 150 -7.01 7.39 -17.00
N GLU A 151 -7.34 7.28 -18.30
CA GLU A 151 -6.66 6.33 -19.18
C GLU A 151 -5.19 6.72 -19.43
N GLU A 152 -4.88 7.99 -19.57
CA GLU A 152 -3.50 8.48 -19.63
C GLU A 152 -2.71 8.10 -18.37
N GLU A 153 -3.32 8.28 -17.17
CA GLU A 153 -2.66 7.90 -15.93
C GLU A 153 -2.46 6.38 -15.82
N LYS A 154 -3.45 5.57 -16.17
CA LYS A 154 -3.32 4.10 -16.24
C LYS A 154 -2.19 3.70 -17.18
N GLY A 155 -2.06 4.38 -18.32
CA GLY A 155 -1.04 4.13 -19.33
C GLY A 155 0.39 4.39 -18.87
N ARG A 156 0.63 5.42 -18.05
CA ARG A 156 1.96 5.85 -17.63
C ARG A 156 2.36 5.39 -16.22
N ASN A 157 1.41 5.08 -15.34
CA ASN A 157 1.66 4.76 -13.94
C ASN A 157 2.17 3.34 -13.77
N LEU A 158 3.48 3.16 -13.67
CA LEU A 158 4.10 1.84 -13.52
C LEU A 158 3.70 1.14 -12.22
N GLY A 159 3.47 1.89 -11.14
CA GLY A 159 2.99 1.32 -9.87
C GLY A 159 1.61 0.69 -10.02
N TYR A 160 0.67 1.38 -10.67
CA TYR A 160 -0.65 0.85 -10.99
C TYR A 160 -0.57 -0.37 -11.92
N LYS A 161 0.21 -0.28 -13.00
CA LYS A 161 0.41 -1.40 -13.93
C LYS A 161 0.97 -2.64 -13.24
N LEU A 162 1.96 -2.46 -12.36
CA LEU A 162 2.54 -3.57 -11.59
C LEU A 162 1.48 -4.20 -10.67
N TYR A 163 0.69 -3.37 -9.97
CA TYR A 163 -0.41 -3.86 -9.14
C TYR A 163 -1.40 -4.70 -9.96
N LYS A 164 -1.76 -4.25 -11.17
CA LYS A 164 -2.64 -4.98 -12.10
C LYS A 164 -2.02 -6.29 -12.59
N ALA A 165 -0.74 -6.31 -12.91
CA ALA A 165 -0.02 -7.53 -13.32
C ALA A 165 -0.02 -8.57 -12.18
N LEU A 166 0.26 -8.16 -10.94
CA LEU A 166 0.19 -9.00 -9.76
C LEU A 166 -1.25 -9.51 -9.51
N GLN A 167 -2.26 -8.66 -9.71
CA GLN A 167 -3.66 -9.03 -9.59
C GLN A 167 -4.07 -10.08 -10.65
N ALA A 168 -3.69 -9.86 -11.89
CA ALA A 168 -3.99 -10.77 -13.02
C ALA A 168 -3.33 -12.13 -12.84
N ARG A 169 -2.11 -12.17 -12.29
CA ARG A 169 -1.41 -13.43 -11.98
C ARG A 169 -2.19 -14.28 -10.99
N GLY A 170 -2.81 -13.65 -9.97
CA GLY A 170 -3.60 -14.34 -8.96
C GLY A 170 -2.81 -15.36 -8.12
N GLY A 171 -3.51 -16.25 -7.43
CA GLY A 171 -2.88 -17.30 -6.63
C GLY A 171 -2.15 -16.80 -5.37
N TRP A 172 -2.41 -15.58 -4.92
CA TRP A 172 -1.92 -15.05 -3.64
C TRP A 172 -2.66 -15.68 -2.47
N ALA A 173 -2.01 -15.78 -1.31
CA ALA A 173 -2.60 -16.40 -0.13
C ALA A 173 -3.95 -15.77 0.22
N GLN A 174 -4.90 -16.60 0.59
CA GLN A 174 -6.19 -16.19 1.16
C GLN A 174 -6.45 -16.98 2.44
N PRO A 175 -5.89 -16.56 3.60
CA PRO A 175 -6.17 -17.19 4.87
C PRO A 175 -7.67 -17.16 5.17
N LYS A 176 -8.20 -18.20 5.81
CA LYS A 176 -9.63 -18.30 6.16
C LYS A 176 -10.08 -17.05 6.95
N GLY A 177 -11.12 -16.39 6.47
CA GLY A 177 -11.66 -15.17 7.08
C GLY A 177 -10.85 -13.88 6.80
N TYR A 178 -9.85 -13.94 5.93
CA TYR A 178 -9.05 -12.78 5.52
C TYR A 178 -9.15 -12.53 4.02
N PRO A 179 -8.93 -11.29 3.57
CA PRO A 179 -8.85 -10.99 2.15
C PRO A 179 -7.62 -11.64 1.51
N VAL A 180 -7.65 -11.79 0.18
CA VAL A 180 -6.47 -12.19 -0.62
C VAL A 180 -5.31 -11.25 -0.28
N GLN A 181 -4.13 -11.81 -0.08
CA GLN A 181 -2.94 -11.10 0.37
C GLN A 181 -2.23 -10.39 -0.79
N LEU A 182 -2.96 -9.50 -1.45
CA LEU A 182 -2.46 -8.53 -2.42
C LEU A 182 -3.03 -7.16 -2.04
N PHE A 183 -2.24 -6.32 -1.40
CA PHE A 183 -2.64 -4.99 -0.94
C PHE A 183 -1.75 -3.93 -1.55
N GLY A 184 -2.30 -2.74 -1.77
CA GLY A 184 -1.61 -1.58 -2.27
C GLY A 184 -2.53 -0.37 -2.36
N PRO A 185 -2.04 0.77 -2.82
CA PRO A 185 -2.86 1.99 -2.91
C PRO A 185 -4.14 1.84 -3.75
N TRP A 186 -4.14 0.90 -4.70
CA TRP A 186 -5.24 0.67 -5.65
C TRP A 186 -6.21 -0.43 -5.24
N THR A 187 -6.02 -1.06 -4.08
CA THR A 187 -6.80 -2.23 -3.63
C THR A 187 -8.31 -1.97 -3.60
N ARG A 188 -8.77 -0.77 -3.20
CA ARG A 188 -10.19 -0.42 -3.19
C ARG A 188 -10.77 -0.09 -4.56
N ILE A 189 -9.95 0.36 -5.48
CA ILE A 189 -10.39 0.86 -6.78
C ILE A 189 -10.56 -0.30 -7.75
N GLU A 190 -9.57 -1.18 -7.79
CA GLU A 190 -9.42 -2.20 -8.80
C GLU A 190 -9.32 -3.62 -8.23
N GLY A 191 -9.23 -3.73 -6.91
CA GLY A 191 -8.98 -5.01 -6.25
C GLY A 191 -10.25 -5.82 -5.99
N PRO A 192 -10.10 -7.13 -5.73
CA PRO A 192 -11.20 -8.00 -5.34
C PRO A 192 -11.79 -7.61 -3.97
N HIS A 193 -11.21 -6.63 -3.28
CA HIS A 193 -11.49 -6.29 -1.89
C HIS A 193 -11.97 -4.86 -1.73
N LYS A 194 -13.11 -4.53 -2.31
CA LYS A 194 -13.78 -3.22 -2.08
C LYS A 194 -14.07 -2.96 -0.59
N GLN A 195 -14.09 -4.00 0.24
CA GLN A 195 -14.42 -3.93 1.67
C GLN A 195 -13.20 -4.00 2.62
N ILE A 196 -12.00 -3.77 2.11
CA ILE A 196 -10.81 -3.68 2.98
C ILE A 196 -10.98 -2.55 4.01
N SER A 197 -10.64 -2.80 5.28
CA SER A 197 -10.74 -1.78 6.33
C SER A 197 -9.80 -0.60 6.06
N ASP A 198 -10.20 0.61 6.47
CA ASP A 198 -9.36 1.81 6.35
C ASP A 198 -8.01 1.66 7.02
N ARG A 199 -7.96 0.96 8.16
CA ARG A 199 -6.72 0.69 8.88
C ARG A 199 -5.77 -0.14 8.04
N LEU A 200 -6.26 -1.21 7.40
CA LEU A 200 -5.41 -2.07 6.59
C LEU A 200 -4.96 -1.35 5.32
N LEU A 201 -5.84 -0.59 4.68
CA LEU A 201 -5.48 0.22 3.52
C LEU A 201 -4.38 1.25 3.85
N LYS A 202 -4.53 1.99 4.97
CA LYS A 202 -3.55 2.99 5.41
C LYS A 202 -2.16 2.42 5.60
N LEU A 203 -2.03 1.15 5.97
CA LEU A 203 -0.75 0.46 6.13
C LEU A 203 -0.07 0.13 4.79
N HIS A 204 -0.79 0.23 3.66
CA HIS A 204 -0.31 -0.18 2.33
C HIS A 204 -0.43 0.95 1.29
N LEU A 205 -0.36 2.23 1.71
CA LEU A 205 -0.42 3.38 0.79
C LEU A 205 0.90 3.66 0.06
N ASP A 206 2.01 3.17 0.57
CA ASP A 206 3.36 3.43 0.08
C ASP A 206 4.09 2.20 -0.48
N HIS A 207 3.42 1.04 -0.48
CA HIS A 207 3.97 -0.21 -1.01
C HIS A 207 2.88 -1.15 -1.52
N ILE A 208 3.28 -2.17 -2.27
CA ILE A 208 2.43 -3.30 -2.64
C ILE A 208 2.87 -4.51 -1.81
N HIS A 209 1.97 -5.03 -1.01
CA HIS A 209 2.15 -6.25 -0.22
C HIS A 209 1.65 -7.45 -1.00
N VAL A 210 2.45 -8.52 -1.08
CA VAL A 210 2.05 -9.81 -1.63
C VAL A 210 2.46 -10.94 -0.69
N ALA A 211 1.61 -11.97 -0.58
CA ALA A 211 1.92 -13.16 0.22
C ALA A 211 1.38 -14.45 -0.41
N LYS A 212 2.02 -15.57 0.03
CA LYS A 212 1.74 -16.93 -0.42
C LYS A 212 1.51 -17.89 0.78
#